data_5bd3bb4765c84118a937546d35e90230
#
_entry.id   5bd3bb4765c84118a937546d35e90230
#
_cell.length_a   1.000
_cell.length_b   1.000
_cell.length_c   1.000
_cell.angle_alpha   90.00
_cell.angle_beta   90.00
_cell.angle_gamma   90.00
#
_symmetry.space_group_name_H-M   'P 1'
#
loop_
_entity.id
_entity.type
_entity.pdbx_description
1 polymer ?
#
loop_
_entity_poly.entity_id
_entity_poly.type
_entity_poly.pdbx_seq_one_letter_code
_entity_poly.pdbx_strand_id
1 'polypeptide(L)'
;MAFDSFRMPKPMALQLDLPVGLTGTAELVVGEQHTAPRIGSGRIHVLATPVMINLIEAAALAAVEQSLPEEHQSLGTHLDITHVAATPVGMRVRATAEVVRVEGRTIHFKVRAEDERELIGQGTHERVVVNLARFDERVRRKLTPAA
;
A
#
# COMPACT_ATOMS: atom_id res chain seq x y z
N MET A 1 -21.97 11.22 47.60
CA MET A 1 -21.27 10.07 46.98
C MET A 1 -21.21 10.27 45.48
N ALA A 2 -20.06 10.64 45.01
CA ALA A 2 -19.87 10.87 43.61
C ALA A 2 -19.57 9.53 42.91
N PHE A 3 -20.58 8.99 42.20
CA PHE A 3 -20.32 7.86 41.28
C PHE A 3 -19.79 8.33 39.93
N ASP A 4 -19.52 9.63 39.77
CA ASP A 4 -19.01 10.23 38.54
C ASP A 4 -17.54 9.90 38.27
N SER A 5 -16.86 9.26 39.22
CA SER A 5 -15.46 8.88 39.04
C SER A 5 -15.26 7.57 38.25
N PHE A 6 -16.35 6.91 37.83
CA PHE A 6 -16.32 5.67 37.07
C PHE A 6 -16.68 5.84 35.61
N ARG A 7 -16.20 6.91 34.99
CA ARG A 7 -16.19 6.91 33.52
C ARG A 7 -15.12 5.95 33.05
N MET A 8 -15.54 4.90 32.37
CA MET A 8 -14.63 4.08 31.60
C MET A 8 -13.81 5.01 30.71
N PRO A 9 -12.48 4.93 30.73
CA PRO A 9 -11.68 5.76 29.83
C PRO A 9 -12.12 5.47 28.40
N LYS A 10 -12.29 6.54 27.61
CA LYS A 10 -12.52 6.38 26.18
C LYS A 10 -11.40 5.49 25.63
N PRO A 11 -11.73 4.49 24.79
CA PRO A 11 -10.68 3.73 24.14
C PRO A 11 -9.72 4.72 23.48
N MET A 12 -8.46 4.61 23.79
CA MET A 12 -7.43 5.46 23.20
C MET A 12 -7.51 5.33 21.69
N ALA A 13 -7.54 6.48 21.01
CA ALA A 13 -7.41 6.48 19.56
C ALA A 13 -6.15 5.70 19.16
N LEU A 14 -6.25 4.92 18.10
CA LEU A 14 -5.11 4.19 17.58
C LEU A 14 -3.97 5.16 17.31
N GLN A 15 -2.84 4.93 17.97
CA GLN A 15 -1.61 5.65 17.68
C GLN A 15 -0.66 4.70 16.98
N LEU A 16 -0.28 5.07 15.78
CA LEU A 16 0.72 4.34 15.01
C LEU A 16 2.11 4.86 15.40
N ASP A 17 2.92 3.97 15.94
CA ASP A 17 4.30 4.27 16.30
C ASP A 17 5.23 3.85 15.15
N LEU A 18 5.09 4.55 14.02
CA LEU A 18 5.88 4.30 12.83
C LEU A 18 6.84 5.46 12.63
N PRO A 19 8.15 5.22 12.70
CA PRO A 19 9.12 6.27 12.43
C PRO A 19 9.10 6.68 10.96
N VAL A 20 9.20 7.98 10.72
CA VAL A 20 9.48 8.52 9.37
C VAL A 20 10.82 7.95 8.91
N GLY A 21 10.89 7.55 7.63
CA GLY A 21 12.08 6.96 7.06
C GLY A 21 12.08 5.44 6.98
N LEU A 22 11.07 4.76 7.57
CA LEU A 22 10.90 3.32 7.36
C LEU A 22 10.80 3.04 5.87
N THR A 23 11.56 2.06 5.41
CA THR A 23 11.69 1.73 3.98
C THR A 23 11.36 0.26 3.75
N GLY A 24 10.66 -0.01 2.67
CA GLY A 24 10.40 -1.36 2.19
C GLY A 24 10.72 -1.48 0.72
N THR A 25 11.02 -2.69 0.29
CA THR A 25 11.33 -2.98 -1.12
C THR A 25 10.58 -4.23 -1.57
N ALA A 26 10.33 -4.31 -2.87
CA ALA A 26 9.79 -5.50 -3.52
C ALA A 26 10.41 -5.59 -4.92
N GLU A 27 10.64 -6.82 -5.38
CA GLU A 27 11.28 -7.06 -6.67
C GLU A 27 10.50 -8.10 -7.46
N LEU A 28 10.58 -8.02 -8.78
CA LEU A 28 10.16 -9.08 -9.68
C LEU A 28 11.02 -9.07 -10.93
N VAL A 29 11.10 -10.22 -11.59
CA VAL A 29 11.64 -10.33 -12.95
C VAL A 29 10.44 -10.33 -13.88
N VAL A 30 10.41 -9.41 -14.84
CA VAL A 30 9.27 -9.28 -15.76
C VAL A 30 9.12 -10.54 -16.59
N GLY A 31 7.98 -11.21 -16.45
CA GLY A 31 7.59 -12.37 -17.25
C GLY A 31 6.48 -12.01 -18.22
N GLU A 32 6.12 -12.94 -19.09
CA GLU A 32 5.02 -12.76 -20.04
C GLU A 32 3.71 -12.37 -19.35
N GLN A 33 3.43 -12.96 -18.20
CA GLN A 33 2.22 -12.69 -17.41
C GLN A 33 2.13 -11.26 -16.88
N HIS A 34 3.24 -10.53 -16.87
CA HIS A 34 3.34 -9.15 -16.38
C HIS A 34 3.20 -8.10 -17.48
N THR A 35 3.03 -8.52 -18.72
CA THR A 35 2.98 -7.60 -19.86
C THR A 35 1.62 -6.94 -20.01
N ALA A 36 1.60 -5.74 -20.58
CA ALA A 36 0.38 -4.96 -20.76
C ALA A 36 -0.71 -5.71 -21.51
N PRO A 37 -0.44 -6.46 -22.63
CA PRO A 37 -1.49 -7.22 -23.29
C PRO A 37 -2.10 -8.33 -22.41
N ARG A 38 -1.30 -8.97 -21.58
CA ARG A 38 -1.79 -10.04 -20.70
C ARG A 38 -2.64 -9.50 -19.56
N ILE A 39 -2.25 -8.37 -19.02
CA ILE A 39 -2.99 -7.71 -17.94
C ILE A 39 -4.26 -7.01 -18.49
N GLY A 40 -4.22 -6.57 -19.73
CA GLY A 40 -5.31 -5.85 -20.36
C GLY A 40 -5.22 -4.33 -20.28
N SER A 41 -4.04 -3.81 -19.90
CA SER A 41 -3.82 -2.37 -19.72
C SER A 41 -3.19 -1.68 -20.92
N GLY A 42 -2.89 -2.42 -21.98
CA GLY A 42 -2.30 -1.88 -23.20
C GLY A 42 -1.98 -3.00 -24.18
N ARG A 43 -1.41 -2.62 -25.33
CA ARG A 43 -1.11 -3.58 -26.42
C ARG A 43 0.38 -3.75 -26.69
N ILE A 44 1.21 -2.97 -26.00
CA ILE A 44 2.66 -3.04 -26.18
C ILE A 44 3.22 -4.07 -25.19
N HIS A 45 4.10 -4.93 -25.68
CA HIS A 45 4.67 -6.06 -24.94
C HIS A 45 5.80 -5.63 -24.01
N VAL A 46 5.44 -4.92 -22.94
CA VAL A 46 6.32 -4.44 -21.89
C VAL A 46 5.62 -4.57 -20.53
N LEU A 47 6.33 -4.34 -19.44
CA LEU A 47 5.76 -4.35 -18.09
C LEU A 47 4.52 -3.47 -18.04
N ALA A 48 3.42 -4.06 -17.60
CA ALA A 48 2.16 -3.36 -17.43
C ALA A 48 2.21 -2.38 -16.26
N THR A 49 1.63 -1.19 -16.43
CA THR A 49 1.53 -0.20 -15.35
C THR A 49 0.85 -0.76 -14.09
N PRO A 50 -0.28 -1.49 -14.17
CA PRO A 50 -0.87 -2.08 -12.96
C PRO A 50 0.05 -3.03 -12.21
N VAL A 51 0.94 -3.74 -12.89
CA VAL A 51 1.91 -4.63 -12.25
C VAL A 51 2.96 -3.83 -11.51
N MET A 52 3.45 -2.74 -12.11
CA MET A 52 4.36 -1.82 -11.42
C MET A 52 3.71 -1.23 -10.16
N ILE A 53 2.45 -0.83 -10.25
CA ILE A 53 1.68 -0.32 -9.10
C ILE A 53 1.57 -1.39 -8.01
N ASN A 54 1.26 -2.62 -8.38
CA ASN A 54 1.19 -3.72 -7.43
C ASN A 54 2.52 -3.92 -6.69
N LEU A 55 3.64 -3.82 -7.41
CA LEU A 55 4.96 -3.94 -6.81
C LEU A 55 5.25 -2.80 -5.84
N ILE A 56 4.84 -1.58 -6.18
CA ILE A 56 4.95 -0.40 -5.32
C ILE A 56 4.13 -0.60 -4.03
N GLU A 57 2.90 -1.11 -4.15
CA GLU A 57 2.08 -1.41 -2.97
C GLU A 57 2.72 -2.49 -2.10
N ALA A 58 3.30 -3.51 -2.70
CA ALA A 58 4.02 -4.56 -1.97
C ALA A 58 5.22 -3.99 -1.20
N ALA A 59 5.95 -3.05 -1.79
CA ALA A 59 7.06 -2.37 -1.13
C ALA A 59 6.58 -1.54 0.07
N ALA A 60 5.47 -0.83 -0.08
CA ALA A 60 4.88 -0.05 1.00
C ALA A 60 4.40 -0.96 2.15
N LEU A 61 3.76 -2.07 1.81
CA LEU A 61 3.35 -3.07 2.79
C LEU A 61 4.56 -3.61 3.55
N ALA A 62 5.62 -3.98 2.85
CA ALA A 62 6.85 -4.48 3.46
C ALA A 62 7.48 -3.47 4.44
N ALA A 63 7.33 -2.17 4.16
CA ALA A 63 7.89 -1.12 5.02
C ALA A 63 7.23 -1.10 6.42
N VAL A 64 5.96 -1.43 6.54
CA VAL A 64 5.17 -1.14 7.75
C VAL A 64 4.51 -2.34 8.39
N GLU A 65 4.27 -3.44 7.68
CA GLU A 65 3.40 -4.52 8.17
C GLU A 65 3.84 -5.12 9.51
N GLN A 66 5.14 -5.25 9.75
CA GLN A 66 5.65 -5.82 10.99
C GLN A 66 5.55 -4.87 12.18
N SER A 67 5.35 -3.58 11.91
CA SER A 67 5.25 -2.54 12.93
C SER A 67 3.81 -2.17 13.27
N LEU A 68 2.83 -2.79 12.62
CA LEU A 68 1.43 -2.53 12.90
C LEU A 68 0.98 -3.28 14.17
N PRO A 69 0.05 -2.70 14.95
CA PRO A 69 -0.51 -3.40 16.09
C PRO A 69 -1.20 -4.70 15.68
N GLU A 70 -1.33 -5.64 16.61
CA GLU A 70 -2.07 -6.86 16.38
C GLU A 70 -3.48 -6.57 15.87
N GLU A 71 -4.01 -7.46 15.04
CA GLU A 71 -5.36 -7.36 14.44
C GLU A 71 -5.55 -6.12 13.56
N HIS A 72 -4.47 -5.47 13.15
CA HIS A 72 -4.49 -4.32 12.27
C HIS A 72 -3.72 -4.62 10.99
N GLN A 73 -4.23 -4.09 9.87
CA GLN A 73 -3.60 -4.17 8.56
C GLN A 73 -3.78 -2.85 7.82
N SER A 74 -2.98 -2.63 6.80
CA SER A 74 -3.11 -1.43 5.97
C SER A 74 -3.72 -1.76 4.61
N LEU A 75 -4.45 -0.78 4.09
CA LEU A 75 -5.04 -0.82 2.74
C LEU A 75 -4.57 0.39 1.96
N GLY A 76 -4.28 0.20 0.67
CA GLY A 76 -4.01 1.30 -0.24
C GLY A 76 -5.26 2.15 -0.47
N THR A 77 -5.15 3.46 -0.32
CA THR A 77 -6.24 4.41 -0.50
C THR A 77 -5.97 5.46 -1.55
N HIS A 78 -4.72 5.72 -1.87
CA HIS A 78 -4.36 6.75 -2.84
C HIS A 78 -3.05 6.40 -3.52
N LEU A 79 -3.00 6.63 -4.82
CA LEU A 79 -1.82 6.44 -5.66
C LEU A 79 -1.73 7.63 -6.63
N ASP A 80 -0.60 8.30 -6.61
CA ASP A 80 -0.27 9.34 -7.57
C ASP A 80 1.09 9.00 -8.15
N ILE A 81 1.08 8.24 -9.23
CA ILE A 81 2.26 7.57 -9.77
C ILE A 81 2.41 7.89 -11.25
N THR A 82 3.63 8.20 -11.67
CA THR A 82 3.98 8.27 -13.08
C THR A 82 4.71 7.01 -13.49
N HIS A 83 4.47 6.55 -14.72
CA HIS A 83 5.19 5.43 -15.33
C HIS A 83 5.84 5.97 -16.60
N VAL A 84 7.14 6.20 -16.54
CA VAL A 84 7.86 7.04 -17.52
C VAL A 84 8.77 6.29 -18.46
N ALA A 85 9.05 4.99 -18.22
CA ALA A 85 9.90 4.19 -19.06
C ALA A 85 9.41 2.75 -19.12
N ALA A 86 9.56 2.12 -20.29
CA ALA A 86 9.12 0.76 -20.52
C ALA A 86 10.21 -0.25 -20.10
N THR A 87 9.78 -1.37 -19.53
CA THR A 87 10.69 -2.46 -19.15
C THR A 87 10.34 -3.73 -19.92
N PRO A 88 11.31 -4.37 -20.59
CA PRO A 88 11.07 -5.59 -21.35
C PRO A 88 10.99 -6.83 -20.46
N VAL A 89 10.39 -7.89 -21.00
CA VAL A 89 10.42 -9.23 -20.39
C VAL A 89 11.87 -9.66 -20.14
N GLY A 90 12.11 -10.26 -19.00
CA GLY A 90 13.44 -10.76 -18.59
C GLY A 90 14.21 -9.81 -17.69
N MET A 91 13.81 -8.57 -17.59
CA MET A 91 14.50 -7.58 -16.77
C MET A 91 13.91 -7.51 -15.37
N ARG A 92 14.76 -7.29 -14.38
CA ARG A 92 14.37 -7.14 -12.97
C ARG A 92 13.86 -5.73 -12.72
N VAL A 93 12.80 -5.64 -11.93
CA VAL A 93 12.24 -4.37 -11.45
C VAL A 93 12.23 -4.38 -9.92
N ARG A 94 12.63 -3.27 -9.34
CA ARG A 94 12.62 -3.07 -7.88
C ARG A 94 11.81 -1.84 -7.54
N ALA A 95 10.85 -2.01 -6.65
CA ALA A 95 10.11 -0.92 -6.05
C ALA A 95 10.63 -0.62 -4.65
N THR A 96 10.62 0.65 -4.29
CA THR A 96 11.01 1.13 -2.95
C THR A 96 9.94 2.08 -2.45
N ALA A 97 9.54 1.91 -1.21
CA ALA A 97 8.60 2.79 -0.53
C ALA A 97 9.22 3.29 0.78
N GLU A 98 9.07 4.58 1.06
CA GLU A 98 9.58 5.21 2.27
C GLU A 98 8.45 5.96 2.96
N VAL A 99 8.28 5.72 4.26
CA VAL A 99 7.32 6.47 5.08
C VAL A 99 7.81 7.90 5.24
N VAL A 100 7.00 8.87 4.80
CA VAL A 100 7.35 10.28 4.89
C VAL A 100 6.49 11.03 5.91
N ARG A 101 5.31 10.49 6.26
CA ARG A 101 4.42 11.13 7.22
C ARG A 101 3.40 10.11 7.72
N VAL A 102 3.03 10.24 8.99
CA VAL A 102 1.94 9.47 9.59
C VAL A 102 0.96 10.45 10.22
N GLU A 103 -0.29 10.40 9.81
CA GLU A 103 -1.36 11.23 10.33
C GLU A 103 -2.53 10.36 10.78
N GLY A 104 -2.70 10.20 12.09
CA GLY A 104 -3.74 9.30 12.61
C GLY A 104 -3.54 7.88 12.10
N ARG A 105 -4.47 7.41 11.28
CA ARG A 105 -4.42 6.07 10.68
C ARG A 105 -3.84 6.05 9.28
N THR A 106 -3.51 7.20 8.72
CA THR A 106 -3.03 7.31 7.35
C THR A 106 -1.51 7.37 7.32
N ILE A 107 -0.91 6.51 6.52
CA ILE A 107 0.53 6.47 6.30
C ILE A 107 0.79 7.01 4.89
N HIS A 108 1.66 8.00 4.79
CA HIS A 108 2.06 8.62 3.52
C HIS A 108 3.44 8.13 3.13
N PHE A 109 3.55 7.69 1.89
CA PHE A 109 4.80 7.15 1.34
C PHE A 109 5.27 7.96 0.14
N LYS A 110 6.57 8.06 0.02
CA LYS A 110 7.25 8.38 -1.23
C LYS A 110 7.65 7.05 -1.85
N VAL A 111 7.36 6.86 -3.13
CA VAL A 111 7.57 5.58 -3.82
C VAL A 111 8.28 5.76 -5.14
N ARG A 112 9.01 4.73 -5.55
CA ARG A 112 9.65 4.69 -6.85
C ARG A 112 9.80 3.24 -7.31
N ALA A 113 9.94 3.08 -8.61
CA ALA A 113 10.29 1.80 -9.22
C ALA A 113 11.40 2.03 -10.25
N GLU A 114 12.35 1.12 -10.29
CA GLU A 114 13.47 1.18 -11.22
C GLU A 114 13.71 -0.20 -11.82
N ASP A 115 14.12 -0.24 -13.08
CA ASP A 115 14.61 -1.48 -13.69
C ASP A 115 16.13 -1.50 -13.63
N GLU A 116 16.77 -2.44 -14.32
CA GLU A 116 18.23 -2.57 -14.29
C GLU A 116 18.96 -1.41 -14.97
N ARG A 117 18.23 -0.53 -15.66
CA ARG A 117 18.83 0.55 -16.45
C ARG A 117 18.45 1.94 -15.96
N GLU A 118 17.23 2.12 -15.44
CA GLU A 118 16.71 3.46 -15.20
C GLU A 118 15.53 3.45 -14.24
N LEU A 119 15.20 4.66 -13.77
CA LEU A 119 13.96 4.90 -13.06
C LEU A 119 12.80 4.74 -14.04
N ILE A 120 11.81 3.91 -13.69
CA ILE A 120 10.65 3.67 -14.56
C ILE A 120 9.36 4.31 -14.03
N GLY A 121 9.29 4.58 -12.73
CA GLY A 121 8.12 5.21 -12.14
C GLY A 121 8.42 5.79 -10.77
N GLN A 122 7.61 6.78 -10.37
CA GLN A 122 7.73 7.39 -9.06
C GLN A 122 6.46 8.16 -8.71
N GLY A 123 6.32 8.49 -7.44
CA GLY A 123 5.21 9.29 -6.95
C GLY A 123 4.97 9.13 -5.48
N THR A 124 3.70 9.22 -5.09
CA THR A 124 3.25 9.11 -3.72
C THR A 124 2.17 8.05 -3.57
N HIS A 125 2.05 7.52 -2.37
CA HIS A 125 1.09 6.49 -2.03
C HIS A 125 0.61 6.70 -0.60
N GLU A 126 -0.66 6.45 -0.36
CA GLU A 126 -1.23 6.50 0.99
C GLU A 126 -1.90 5.18 1.31
N ARG A 127 -1.76 4.77 2.56
CA ARG A 127 -2.41 3.57 3.09
C ARG A 127 -3.10 3.93 4.40
N VAL A 128 -4.25 3.32 4.66
CA VAL A 128 -4.96 3.49 5.92
C VAL A 128 -4.86 2.20 6.74
N VAL A 129 -4.61 2.33 8.03
CA VAL A 129 -4.58 1.20 8.96
C VAL A 129 -5.97 0.95 9.50
N VAL A 130 -6.43 -0.28 9.42
CA VAL A 130 -7.78 -0.69 9.86
C VAL A 130 -7.70 -1.84 10.85
N ASN A 131 -8.67 -1.91 11.75
CA ASN A 131 -8.89 -3.09 12.57
C ASN A 131 -9.59 -4.14 11.71
N LEU A 132 -9.04 -5.34 11.60
CA LEU A 132 -9.53 -6.38 10.70
C LEU A 132 -10.98 -6.77 10.96
N ALA A 133 -11.35 -7.01 12.22
CA ALA A 133 -12.69 -7.45 12.55
C ALA A 133 -13.75 -6.40 12.20
N ARG A 134 -13.49 -5.13 12.51
CA ARG A 134 -14.39 -4.03 12.18
C ARG A 134 -14.49 -3.80 10.68
N PHE A 135 -13.38 -3.94 10.00
CA PHE A 135 -13.32 -3.78 8.55
C PHE A 135 -14.11 -4.89 7.85
N ASP A 136 -13.90 -6.14 8.24
CA ASP A 136 -14.61 -7.30 7.68
C ASP A 136 -16.12 -7.16 7.87
N GLU A 137 -16.56 -6.73 9.05
CA GLU A 137 -17.97 -6.50 9.31
C GLU A 137 -18.55 -5.44 8.38
N ARG A 138 -17.83 -4.34 8.19
CA ARG A 138 -18.25 -3.27 7.27
C ARG A 138 -18.36 -3.76 5.83
N VAL A 139 -17.40 -4.55 5.39
CA VAL A 139 -17.42 -5.12 4.03
C VAL A 139 -18.59 -6.09 3.87
N ARG A 140 -18.86 -6.94 4.87
CA ARG A 140 -19.98 -7.87 4.82
C ARG A 140 -21.33 -7.19 4.71
N ARG A 141 -21.47 -5.99 5.27
CA ARG A 141 -22.73 -5.23 5.17
C ARG A 141 -23.09 -4.91 3.73
N LYS A 142 -22.12 -4.83 2.83
CA LYS A 142 -22.38 -4.62 1.39
C LYS A 142 -23.04 -5.82 0.73
N LEU A 143 -22.94 -7.00 1.32
CA LEU A 143 -23.57 -8.23 0.83
C LEU A 143 -25.01 -8.35 1.28
N THR A 144 -25.44 -7.54 2.26
CA THR A 144 -26.81 -7.53 2.75
C THR A 144 -27.64 -6.65 1.83
N PRO A 145 -28.76 -7.17 1.27
CA PRO A 145 -29.63 -6.34 0.41
C PRO A 145 -30.13 -5.14 1.19
N ALA A 146 -30.19 -3.98 0.53
CA ALA A 146 -30.82 -2.79 1.10
C ALA A 146 -32.30 -3.08 1.30
N ALA A 147 -32.79 -2.82 2.51
CA ALA A 147 -34.19 -3.01 2.85
C ALA A 147 -35.08 -1.98 2.12
#